data_a812af52ae9e7673676d7616e257601a
#
_entry.id   a812af52ae9e7673676d7616e257601a
#
_cell.length_a   1.000
_cell.length_b   1.000
_cell.length_c   1.000
_cell.angle_alpha   90.00
_cell.angle_beta   90.00
_cell.angle_gamma   90.00
#
_symmetry.space_group_name_H-M   'P 1'
#
loop_
_entity.id
_entity.type
_entity.pdbx_description
1 polymer ?
#
loop_
_entity_poly.entity_id
_entity_poly.type
_entity_poly.pdbx_seq_one_letter_code
_entity_poly.pdbx_strand_id
1 'polypeptide(L)'
;PAVITRLAAQFPGLSPILRESITSRLIDELNDGRIDAAILALPVAEPALAEIALFNERFVLIRPAEDADKPVPSRDKLREMQLLLLEEGHCFRTQALSFCDMASSQPREMLDASSLATLVQMVGVGIGVTLIPEMAVPIETGSAAVAVARFRDPQPLRSIGMVWRKSSTMEAQLMQVAEVVRACGLSLRQAHGLTSLPGWRPL
;
A
#
# COMPACT_ATOMS: atom_id res chain seq x y z
N PRO A 1 14.52 1.99 0.22
CA PRO A 1 15.92 2.43 0.07
C PRO A 1 16.03 3.77 -0.66
N ALA A 2 15.40 3.95 -1.84
CA ALA A 2 15.52 5.16 -2.67
C ALA A 2 15.20 6.47 -1.93
N VAL A 3 14.17 6.48 -1.07
CA VAL A 3 13.81 7.65 -0.24
C VAL A 3 14.96 8.03 0.67
N ILE A 4 15.55 7.07 1.38
CA ILE A 4 16.63 7.32 2.34
C ILE A 4 17.88 7.87 1.63
N THR A 5 18.25 7.28 0.50
CA THR A 5 19.38 7.75 -0.30
C THR A 5 19.17 9.20 -0.76
N ARG A 6 17.97 9.54 -1.23
CA ARG A 6 17.65 10.92 -1.65
C ARG A 6 17.59 11.91 -0.49
N LEU A 7 17.01 11.50 0.66
CA LEU A 7 17.00 12.34 1.85
C LEU A 7 18.42 12.64 2.33
N ALA A 8 19.30 11.64 2.41
CA ALA A 8 20.69 11.83 2.81
C ALA A 8 21.45 12.76 1.86
N ALA A 9 21.20 12.66 0.56
CA ALA A 9 21.85 13.53 -0.44
C ALA A 9 21.32 14.97 -0.40
N GLN A 10 20.02 15.16 -0.17
CA GLN A 10 19.38 16.48 -0.23
C GLN A 10 19.46 17.22 1.12
N PHE A 11 19.49 16.49 2.23
CA PHE A 11 19.52 17.02 3.58
C PHE A 11 20.64 16.35 4.40
N PRO A 12 21.94 16.77 4.21
CA PRO A 12 23.07 16.11 4.88
C PRO A 12 23.02 16.13 6.41
N GLY A 13 22.27 17.06 7.01
CA GLY A 13 22.08 17.14 8.46
C GLY A 13 20.90 16.31 9.00
N LEU A 14 20.13 15.64 8.13
CA LEU A 14 18.99 14.82 8.52
C LEU A 14 19.44 13.37 8.76
N SER A 15 19.18 12.85 9.95
CA SER A 15 19.39 11.44 10.30
C SER A 15 18.05 10.75 10.55
N PRO A 16 17.38 10.22 9.51
CA PRO A 16 16.07 9.62 9.66
C PRO A 16 16.16 8.27 10.37
N ILE A 17 15.35 8.08 11.40
CA ILE A 17 15.14 6.78 12.08
C ILE A 17 13.87 6.17 11.49
N LEU A 18 14.03 5.02 10.83
CA LEU A 18 12.90 4.33 10.21
C LEU A 18 12.28 3.32 11.17
N ARG A 19 10.96 3.27 11.15
CA ARG A 19 10.15 2.30 11.87
C ARG A 19 9.05 1.77 10.98
N GLU A 20 8.79 0.48 11.07
CA GLU A 20 7.67 -0.18 10.41
C GLU A 20 6.74 -0.75 11.47
N SER A 21 5.44 -0.52 11.32
CA SER A 21 4.41 -1.05 12.21
C SER A 21 3.03 -1.00 11.53
N ILE A 22 2.02 -1.58 12.20
CA ILE A 22 0.63 -1.46 11.74
C ILE A 22 0.10 -0.04 11.90
N THR A 23 -0.89 0.33 11.08
CA THR A 23 -1.39 1.71 10.98
C THR A 23 -1.87 2.27 12.32
N SER A 24 -2.65 1.51 13.09
CA SER A 24 -3.15 1.94 14.39
C SER A 24 -2.01 2.33 15.35
N ARG A 25 -0.98 1.50 15.43
CA ARG A 25 0.17 1.77 16.28
C ARG A 25 0.97 2.99 15.83
N LEU A 26 1.12 3.20 14.52
CA LEU A 26 1.79 4.40 14.00
C LEU A 26 0.99 5.67 14.32
N ILE A 27 -0.34 5.61 14.29
CA ILE A 27 -1.22 6.73 14.71
C ILE A 27 -1.05 7.02 16.20
N ASP A 28 -1.04 6.00 17.06
CA ASP A 28 -0.80 6.18 18.49
C ASP A 28 0.58 6.81 18.75
N GLU A 29 1.61 6.33 18.05
CA GLU A 29 2.97 6.85 18.19
C GLU A 29 3.13 8.28 17.67
N LEU A 30 2.36 8.67 16.64
CA LEU A 30 2.26 10.07 16.20
C LEU A 30 1.63 10.94 17.29
N ASN A 31 0.48 10.52 17.83
CA ASN A 31 -0.22 11.27 18.87
C ASN A 31 0.62 11.42 20.13
N ASP A 32 1.35 10.38 20.52
CA ASP A 32 2.27 10.40 21.69
C ASP A 32 3.58 11.16 21.44
N GLY A 33 3.86 11.59 20.22
CA GLY A 33 5.10 12.29 19.89
C GLY A 33 6.33 11.38 19.77
N ARG A 34 6.15 10.06 19.68
CA ARG A 34 7.25 9.09 19.56
C ARG A 34 7.82 9.01 18.14
N ILE A 35 7.03 9.41 17.15
CA ILE A 35 7.47 9.61 15.76
C ILE A 35 7.00 10.99 15.28
N ASP A 36 7.70 11.55 14.30
CA ASP A 36 7.41 12.87 13.76
C ASP A 36 6.44 12.83 12.60
N ALA A 37 6.56 11.82 11.75
CA ALA A 37 5.68 11.61 10.60
C ALA A 37 5.54 10.11 10.30
N ALA A 38 4.44 9.75 9.61
CA ALA A 38 4.21 8.41 9.08
C ALA A 38 3.79 8.47 7.62
N ILE A 39 4.18 7.47 6.83
CA ILE A 39 3.69 7.26 5.47
C ILE A 39 2.64 6.17 5.53
N LEU A 40 1.40 6.52 5.21
CA LEU A 40 0.21 5.68 5.40
C LEU A 40 -0.69 5.73 4.17
N ALA A 41 -1.62 4.78 4.11
CA ALA A 41 -2.75 4.90 3.19
C ALA A 41 -3.79 5.87 3.77
N LEU A 42 -4.27 6.79 2.94
CA LEU A 42 -5.25 7.82 3.29
C LEU A 42 -6.68 7.40 2.94
N PRO A 43 -7.70 7.99 3.59
CA PRO A 43 -7.61 8.97 4.70
C PRO A 43 -7.35 8.28 6.03
N VAL A 44 -6.67 8.98 6.96
CA VAL A 44 -6.48 8.52 8.35
C VAL A 44 -7.65 8.98 9.23
N ALA A 45 -8.24 10.13 8.90
CA ALA A 45 -9.40 10.71 9.57
C ALA A 45 -9.20 11.01 11.08
N GLU A 46 -7.97 11.33 11.50
CA GLU A 46 -7.62 11.71 12.87
C GLU A 46 -7.58 13.23 13.04
N PRO A 47 -8.45 13.83 13.90
CA PRO A 47 -8.57 15.29 14.01
C PRO A 47 -7.28 16.01 14.42
N ALA A 48 -6.41 15.36 15.21
CA ALA A 48 -5.15 15.92 15.68
C ALA A 48 -4.03 15.88 14.65
N LEU A 49 -4.22 15.12 13.57
CA LEU A 49 -3.22 14.91 12.54
C LEU A 49 -3.51 15.74 11.28
N ALA A 50 -2.44 16.21 10.66
CA ALA A 50 -2.43 16.76 9.31
C ALA A 50 -2.03 15.65 8.34
N GLU A 51 -2.59 15.66 7.13
CA GLU A 51 -2.26 14.68 6.11
C GLU A 51 -2.07 15.35 4.74
N ILE A 52 -1.14 14.85 3.95
CA ILE A 52 -0.92 15.26 2.57
C ILE A 52 -0.85 14.04 1.66
N ALA A 53 -1.61 14.06 0.58
CA ALA A 53 -1.52 13.01 -0.43
C ALA A 53 -0.21 13.10 -1.21
N LEU A 54 0.48 11.98 -1.37
CA LEU A 54 1.73 11.89 -2.10
C LEU A 54 1.52 11.33 -3.50
N PHE A 55 0.91 10.15 -3.61
CA PHE A 55 0.59 9.51 -4.89
C PHE A 55 -0.49 8.44 -4.71
N ASN A 56 -1.12 8.09 -5.82
CA ASN A 56 -2.05 6.97 -5.85
C ASN A 56 -1.33 5.69 -6.29
N GLU A 57 -1.72 4.57 -5.71
CA GLU A 57 -1.18 3.25 -6.00
C GLU A 57 -2.32 2.30 -6.37
N ARG A 58 -2.08 1.49 -7.41
CA ARG A 58 -3.03 0.46 -7.86
C ARG A 58 -2.85 -0.82 -7.07
N PHE A 59 -3.93 -1.61 -7.00
CA PHE A 59 -3.87 -3.00 -6.63
C PHE A 59 -3.87 -3.89 -7.87
N VAL A 60 -3.14 -4.99 -7.78
CA VAL A 60 -3.16 -6.05 -8.77
C VAL A 60 -3.59 -7.36 -8.13
N LEU A 61 -4.19 -8.23 -8.92
CA LEU A 61 -4.53 -9.58 -8.50
C LEU A 61 -3.32 -10.49 -8.71
N ILE A 62 -2.97 -11.25 -7.68
CA ILE A 62 -2.01 -12.34 -7.74
C ILE A 62 -2.78 -13.65 -7.73
N ARG A 63 -2.48 -14.52 -8.67
CA ARG A 63 -3.11 -15.83 -8.89
C ARG A 63 -2.05 -16.89 -9.22
N PRO A 64 -2.34 -18.19 -9.09
CA PRO A 64 -1.41 -19.22 -9.49
C PRO A 64 -0.94 -19.04 -10.94
N ALA A 65 0.31 -19.41 -11.24
CA ALA A 65 0.88 -19.27 -12.60
C ALA A 65 0.08 -20.00 -13.68
N GLU A 66 -0.52 -21.16 -13.35
CA GLU A 66 -1.40 -21.93 -14.24
C GLU A 66 -2.66 -21.17 -14.67
N ASP A 67 -3.03 -20.14 -13.92
CA ASP A 67 -4.18 -19.30 -14.20
C ASP A 67 -3.85 -18.05 -15.04
N ALA A 68 -2.61 -17.94 -15.53
CA ALA A 68 -2.10 -16.75 -16.22
C ALA A 68 -3.01 -16.26 -17.37
N ASP A 69 -3.56 -17.19 -18.15
CA ASP A 69 -4.38 -16.90 -19.32
C ASP A 69 -5.88 -16.74 -19.02
N LYS A 70 -6.31 -17.00 -17.78
CA LYS A 70 -7.71 -16.83 -17.41
C LYS A 70 -8.09 -15.33 -17.43
N PRO A 71 -9.34 -14.99 -17.78
CA PRO A 71 -9.79 -13.60 -17.70
C PRO A 71 -9.69 -13.07 -16.26
N VAL A 72 -9.44 -11.75 -16.13
CA VAL A 72 -9.44 -11.11 -14.82
C VAL A 72 -10.85 -11.16 -14.24
N PRO A 73 -11.05 -11.68 -13.03
CA PRO A 73 -12.37 -11.81 -12.43
C PRO A 73 -13.02 -10.44 -12.17
N SER A 74 -14.33 -10.39 -12.26
CA SER A 74 -15.11 -9.26 -11.76
C SER A 74 -15.06 -9.20 -10.22
N ARG A 75 -15.50 -8.08 -9.63
CA ARG A 75 -15.60 -7.94 -8.15
C ARG A 75 -16.48 -9.01 -7.54
N ASP A 76 -17.62 -9.31 -8.17
CA ASP A 76 -18.54 -10.36 -7.70
C ASP A 76 -17.88 -11.73 -7.74
N LYS A 77 -17.12 -12.01 -8.80
CA LYS A 77 -16.39 -13.28 -8.91
C LYS A 77 -15.27 -13.39 -7.87
N LEU A 78 -14.58 -12.29 -7.55
CA LEU A 78 -13.58 -12.28 -6.46
C LEU A 78 -14.19 -12.64 -5.11
N ARG A 79 -15.44 -12.26 -4.85
CA ARG A 79 -16.16 -12.64 -3.61
C ARG A 79 -16.39 -14.14 -3.48
N GLU A 80 -16.46 -14.85 -4.59
CA GLU A 80 -16.67 -16.32 -4.63
C GLU A 80 -15.33 -17.07 -4.52
N MET A 81 -14.21 -16.40 -4.77
CA MET A 81 -12.88 -17.01 -4.73
C MET A 81 -12.34 -17.06 -3.30
N GLN A 82 -11.38 -17.98 -3.05
CA GLN A 82 -10.61 -18.01 -1.81
C GLN A 82 -9.65 -16.81 -1.79
N LEU A 83 -10.06 -15.71 -1.17
CA LEU A 83 -9.25 -14.52 -1.03
C LEU A 83 -8.37 -14.62 0.21
N LEU A 84 -7.05 -14.56 0.00
CA LEU A 84 -6.05 -14.53 1.07
C LEU A 84 -5.78 -13.07 1.44
N LEU A 85 -5.71 -12.76 2.74
CA LEU A 85 -5.57 -11.39 3.25
C LEU A 85 -4.44 -11.30 4.28
N LEU A 86 -3.97 -10.08 4.53
CA LEU A 86 -3.15 -9.80 5.69
C LEU A 86 -3.99 -9.85 6.96
N GLU A 87 -3.35 -10.16 8.08
CA GLU A 87 -3.93 -10.14 9.42
C GLU A 87 -4.61 -8.81 9.74
N GLU A 88 -5.49 -8.82 10.73
CA GLU A 88 -6.16 -7.62 11.22
C GLU A 88 -5.16 -6.55 11.68
N GLY A 89 -5.52 -5.27 11.52
CA GLY A 89 -4.66 -4.12 11.84
C GLY A 89 -3.87 -3.59 10.65
N HIS A 90 -3.75 -4.34 9.58
CA HIS A 90 -3.18 -3.82 8.33
C HIS A 90 -4.26 -3.08 7.53
N CYS A 91 -4.03 -1.78 7.25
CA CYS A 91 -4.94 -0.96 6.43
C CYS A 91 -5.21 -1.60 5.05
N PHE A 92 -4.26 -2.37 4.54
CA PHE A 92 -4.37 -3.11 3.30
C PHE A 92 -5.52 -4.13 3.30
N ARG A 93 -5.74 -4.86 4.41
CA ARG A 93 -6.89 -5.79 4.56
C ARG A 93 -8.21 -5.07 4.34
N THR A 94 -8.41 -3.97 5.05
CA THR A 94 -9.64 -3.17 4.94
C THR A 94 -9.85 -2.66 3.52
N GLN A 95 -8.78 -2.24 2.84
CA GLN A 95 -8.86 -1.75 1.46
C GLN A 95 -9.19 -2.86 0.47
N ALA A 96 -8.58 -4.05 0.61
CA ALA A 96 -8.88 -5.21 -0.23
C ALA A 96 -10.33 -5.67 -0.06
N LEU A 97 -10.82 -5.74 1.18
CA LEU A 97 -12.22 -6.06 1.49
C LEU A 97 -13.19 -5.02 0.92
N SER A 98 -12.88 -3.73 1.08
CA SER A 98 -13.69 -2.63 0.54
C SER A 98 -13.78 -2.69 -0.99
N PHE A 99 -12.67 -2.99 -1.67
CA PHE A 99 -12.70 -3.16 -3.12
C PHE A 99 -13.61 -4.30 -3.56
N CYS A 100 -13.59 -5.41 -2.82
CA CYS A 100 -14.46 -6.55 -3.10
C CYS A 100 -15.89 -6.36 -2.57
N ASP A 101 -16.24 -5.20 -1.99
CA ASP A 101 -17.54 -4.96 -1.33
C ASP A 101 -17.86 -6.02 -0.26
N MET A 102 -16.83 -6.53 0.40
CA MET A 102 -16.95 -7.52 1.46
C MET A 102 -16.92 -6.81 2.81
N ALA A 103 -17.93 -7.05 3.64
CA ALA A 103 -17.90 -6.57 5.02
C ALA A 103 -16.81 -7.34 5.81
N SER A 104 -16.09 -6.64 6.68
CA SER A 104 -15.05 -7.21 7.55
C SER A 104 -15.56 -8.30 8.51
N SER A 105 -16.89 -8.39 8.67
CA SER A 105 -17.57 -9.30 9.58
C SER A 105 -18.13 -10.57 8.93
N GLN A 106 -17.89 -10.84 7.65
CA GLN A 106 -18.37 -12.10 7.05
C GLN A 106 -17.44 -13.25 7.48
N PRO A 107 -17.97 -14.27 8.18
CA PRO A 107 -17.22 -15.45 8.55
C PRO A 107 -17.02 -16.34 7.31
N ARG A 108 -16.01 -16.06 6.52
CA ARG A 108 -15.39 -17.07 5.68
C ARG A 108 -14.15 -17.54 6.44
N GLU A 109 -13.77 -18.81 6.29
CA GLU A 109 -12.44 -19.28 6.64
C GLU A 109 -11.45 -18.52 5.75
N MET A 110 -11.16 -17.26 6.13
CA MET A 110 -10.15 -16.46 5.47
C MET A 110 -8.81 -16.88 6.05
N LEU A 111 -7.95 -17.35 5.18
CA LEU A 111 -6.56 -17.60 5.56
C LEU A 111 -5.84 -16.26 5.58
N ASP A 112 -5.37 -15.91 6.76
CA ASP A 112 -4.63 -14.68 7.01
C ASP A 112 -3.13 -14.98 7.06
N ALA A 113 -2.32 -14.02 6.62
CA ALA A 113 -0.86 -14.08 6.74
C ALA A 113 -0.31 -12.75 7.26
N SER A 114 0.84 -12.83 7.94
CA SER A 114 1.49 -11.66 8.53
C SER A 114 2.28 -10.82 7.52
N SER A 115 2.53 -11.33 6.29
CA SER A 115 3.31 -10.61 5.28
C SER A 115 2.80 -10.84 3.86
N LEU A 116 3.08 -9.89 2.95
CA LEU A 116 2.79 -10.03 1.52
C LEU A 116 3.57 -11.20 0.90
N ALA A 117 4.82 -11.40 1.31
CA ALA A 117 5.64 -12.52 0.84
C ALA A 117 4.96 -13.86 1.12
N THR A 118 4.46 -14.08 2.34
CA THR A 118 3.73 -15.30 2.71
C THR A 118 2.46 -15.46 1.87
N LEU A 119 1.67 -14.39 1.70
CA LEU A 119 0.46 -14.43 0.86
C LEU A 119 0.77 -14.87 -0.57
N VAL A 120 1.82 -14.29 -1.17
CA VAL A 120 2.22 -14.62 -2.54
C VAL A 120 2.70 -16.07 -2.67
N GLN A 121 3.43 -16.60 -1.68
CA GLN A 121 3.82 -18.02 -1.64
C GLN A 121 2.60 -18.94 -1.52
N MET A 122 1.62 -18.60 -0.68
CA MET A 122 0.38 -19.36 -0.55
C MET A 122 -0.40 -19.39 -1.88
N VAL A 123 -0.43 -18.27 -2.61
CA VAL A 123 -1.02 -18.24 -3.95
C VAL A 123 -0.24 -19.14 -4.92
N GLY A 124 1.09 -19.12 -4.85
CA GLY A 124 1.96 -19.92 -5.71
C GLY A 124 1.75 -21.44 -5.58
N VAL A 125 1.28 -21.90 -4.42
CA VAL A 125 0.93 -23.32 -4.18
C VAL A 125 -0.58 -23.60 -4.38
N GLY A 126 -1.34 -22.66 -4.95
CA GLY A 126 -2.73 -22.85 -5.34
C GLY A 126 -3.77 -22.75 -4.22
N ILE A 127 -3.42 -22.22 -3.04
CA ILE A 127 -4.35 -22.09 -1.91
C ILE A 127 -5.48 -21.09 -2.20
N GLY A 128 -5.21 -20.05 -3.01
CA GLY A 128 -6.20 -19.03 -3.34
C GLY A 128 -5.62 -17.93 -4.21
N VAL A 129 -6.18 -16.73 -4.09
CA VAL A 129 -5.74 -15.52 -4.77
C VAL A 129 -5.58 -14.39 -3.76
N THR A 130 -4.77 -13.39 -4.08
CA THR A 130 -4.65 -12.19 -3.25
C THR A 130 -4.56 -10.92 -4.09
N LEU A 131 -4.82 -9.79 -3.45
CA LEU A 131 -4.50 -8.47 -3.99
C LEU A 131 -3.17 -8.03 -3.39
N ILE A 132 -2.32 -7.36 -4.15
CA ILE A 132 -1.15 -6.68 -3.60
C ILE A 132 -1.00 -5.30 -4.25
N PRO A 133 -0.29 -4.36 -3.60
CA PRO A 133 0.09 -3.11 -4.23
C PRO A 133 0.95 -3.36 -5.47
N GLU A 134 0.67 -2.66 -6.55
CA GLU A 134 1.42 -2.86 -7.80
C GLU A 134 2.94 -2.60 -7.62
N MET A 135 3.31 -1.67 -6.73
CA MET A 135 4.72 -1.39 -6.41
C MET A 135 5.41 -2.54 -5.66
N ALA A 136 4.67 -3.46 -5.04
CA ALA A 136 5.22 -4.63 -4.36
C ALA A 136 5.53 -5.79 -5.33
N VAL A 137 4.94 -5.81 -6.52
CA VAL A 137 5.09 -6.89 -7.50
C VAL A 137 6.54 -7.28 -7.76
N PRO A 138 7.47 -6.36 -8.08
CA PRO A 138 8.84 -6.74 -8.41
C PRO A 138 9.60 -7.42 -7.26
N ILE A 139 9.20 -7.13 -6.01
CA ILE A 139 9.84 -7.66 -4.81
C ILE A 139 9.21 -8.98 -4.40
N GLU A 140 7.88 -9.05 -4.39
CA GLU A 140 7.15 -10.15 -3.76
C GLU A 140 6.92 -11.34 -4.69
N THR A 141 6.89 -11.14 -6.02
CA THR A 141 6.53 -12.21 -6.95
C THR A 141 7.71 -12.97 -7.55
N GLY A 142 8.95 -12.48 -7.33
CA GLY A 142 10.14 -13.02 -8.00
C GLY A 142 10.49 -14.48 -7.63
N SER A 143 10.01 -14.98 -6.50
CA SER A 143 10.33 -16.33 -5.98
C SER A 143 9.13 -17.28 -5.93
N ALA A 144 7.97 -16.89 -6.47
CA ALA A 144 6.75 -17.69 -6.41
C ALA A 144 6.20 -17.98 -7.80
N ALA A 145 5.59 -19.17 -7.97
CA ALA A 145 4.94 -19.56 -9.22
C ALA A 145 3.56 -18.88 -9.35
N VAL A 146 3.56 -17.58 -9.62
CA VAL A 146 2.35 -16.75 -9.68
C VAL A 146 2.27 -15.95 -10.98
N ALA A 147 1.05 -15.56 -11.33
CA ALA A 147 0.75 -14.62 -12.40
C ALA A 147 0.12 -13.32 -11.83
N VAL A 148 0.49 -12.21 -12.43
CA VAL A 148 -0.02 -10.87 -12.08
C VAL A 148 -1.10 -10.48 -13.08
N ALA A 149 -2.29 -10.17 -12.59
CA ALA A 149 -3.40 -9.73 -13.43
C ALA A 149 -3.85 -8.31 -13.01
N ARG A 150 -3.97 -7.42 -14.01
CA ARG A 150 -4.41 -6.03 -13.83
C ARG A 150 -5.90 -5.91 -14.11
N PHE A 151 -6.60 -5.25 -13.20
CA PHE A 151 -8.03 -4.97 -13.40
C PHE A 151 -8.25 -3.96 -14.54
N ARG A 152 -9.43 -4.02 -15.14
CA ARG A 152 -9.90 -2.97 -16.05
C ARG A 152 -10.33 -1.74 -15.25
N ASP A 153 -10.35 -0.58 -15.89
CA ASP A 153 -10.85 0.64 -15.25
C ASP A 153 -12.37 0.53 -14.93
N PRO A 154 -12.80 1.03 -13.77
CA PRO A 154 -12.00 1.64 -12.71
C PRO A 154 -11.22 0.62 -11.89
N GLN A 155 -9.89 0.78 -11.85
CA GLN A 155 -9.01 -0.10 -11.08
C GLN A 155 -9.08 0.24 -9.58
N PRO A 156 -8.88 -0.76 -8.70
CA PRO A 156 -8.74 -0.51 -7.28
C PRO A 156 -7.49 0.33 -7.00
N LEU A 157 -7.68 1.41 -6.25
CA LEU A 157 -6.65 2.38 -5.93
C LEU A 157 -6.61 2.64 -4.43
N ARG A 158 -5.43 2.99 -3.93
CA ARG A 158 -5.27 3.64 -2.63
C ARG A 158 -4.47 4.93 -2.78
N SER A 159 -4.75 5.92 -1.96
CA SER A 159 -3.92 7.11 -1.84
C SER A 159 -2.87 6.86 -0.76
N ILE A 160 -1.60 7.04 -1.10
CA ILE A 160 -0.50 7.03 -0.14
C ILE A 160 -0.22 8.48 0.23
N GLY A 161 -0.14 8.74 1.53
CA GLY A 161 0.12 10.08 2.05
C GLY A 161 1.14 10.09 3.17
N MET A 162 1.54 11.28 3.56
CA MET A 162 2.31 11.53 4.76
C MET A 162 1.44 12.22 5.80
N VAL A 163 1.58 11.80 7.04
CA VAL A 163 0.75 12.22 8.17
C VAL A 163 1.66 12.66 9.31
N TRP A 164 1.30 13.76 9.98
CA TRP A 164 2.03 14.29 11.13
C TRP A 164 1.08 15.03 12.08
N ARG A 165 1.54 15.34 13.30
CA ARG A 165 0.73 16.13 14.25
C ARG A 165 0.54 17.56 13.75
N LYS A 166 -0.67 18.09 13.80
CA LYS A 166 -0.96 19.52 13.51
C LYS A 166 -0.17 20.48 14.40
N SER A 167 0.20 20.04 15.61
CA SER A 167 1.01 20.81 16.56
C SER A 167 2.52 20.75 16.30
N SER A 168 2.96 20.05 15.26
CA SER A 168 4.39 19.92 14.95
C SER A 168 4.98 21.27 14.51
N THR A 169 6.08 21.66 15.12
CA THR A 169 6.86 22.84 14.70
C THR A 169 7.73 22.56 13.46
N MET A 170 7.78 21.30 13.01
CA MET A 170 8.59 20.84 11.88
C MET A 170 7.81 20.76 10.57
N GLU A 171 6.63 21.34 10.47
CA GLU A 171 5.76 21.21 9.29
C GLU A 171 6.49 21.56 7.99
N ALA A 172 7.24 22.67 7.96
CA ALA A 172 7.99 23.08 6.77
C ALA A 172 9.04 22.05 6.33
N GLN A 173 9.75 21.43 7.28
CA GLN A 173 10.72 20.36 7.02
C GLN A 173 10.02 19.07 6.56
N LEU A 174 8.91 18.73 7.20
CA LEU A 174 8.11 17.55 6.84
C LEU A 174 7.54 17.69 5.43
N MET A 175 7.11 18.87 5.02
CA MET A 175 6.70 19.14 3.64
C MET A 175 7.82 18.90 2.63
N GLN A 176 9.06 19.27 2.94
CA GLN A 176 10.21 18.99 2.08
C GLN A 176 10.49 17.48 1.99
N VAL A 177 10.38 16.77 3.11
CA VAL A 177 10.47 15.30 3.13
C VAL A 177 9.36 14.68 2.29
N ALA A 178 8.13 15.18 2.37
CA ALA A 178 6.98 14.72 1.59
C ALA A 178 7.25 14.82 0.08
N GLU A 179 7.86 15.91 -0.39
CA GLU A 179 8.22 16.07 -1.80
C GLU A 179 9.25 15.02 -2.26
N VAL A 180 10.24 14.71 -1.42
CA VAL A 180 11.21 13.65 -1.73
C VAL A 180 10.53 12.29 -1.83
N VAL A 181 9.64 11.96 -0.89
CA VAL A 181 8.88 10.71 -0.89
C VAL A 181 7.99 10.63 -2.13
N ARG A 182 7.27 11.72 -2.44
CA ARG A 182 6.43 11.82 -3.64
C ARG A 182 7.23 11.56 -4.92
N ALA A 183 8.35 12.24 -5.09
CA ALA A 183 9.21 12.09 -6.26
C ALA A 183 9.75 10.65 -6.39
N CYS A 184 10.11 10.00 -5.28
CA CYS A 184 10.54 8.60 -5.28
C CYS A 184 9.40 7.66 -5.68
N GLY A 185 8.21 7.84 -5.12
CA GLY A 185 7.04 7.03 -5.44
C GLY A 185 6.66 7.11 -6.92
N LEU A 186 6.64 8.33 -7.49
CA LEU A 186 6.38 8.55 -8.90
C LEU A 186 7.45 7.93 -9.80
N SER A 187 8.74 8.04 -9.43
CA SER A 187 9.84 7.43 -10.18
C SER A 187 9.75 5.90 -10.20
N LEU A 188 9.43 5.26 -9.07
CA LEU A 188 9.24 3.82 -8.99
C LEU A 188 8.11 3.35 -9.90
N ARG A 189 7.00 4.09 -9.95
CA ARG A 189 5.88 3.78 -10.84
C ARG A 189 6.30 3.83 -12.32
N GLN A 190 7.06 4.85 -12.71
CA GLN A 190 7.56 4.98 -14.09
C GLN A 190 8.54 3.87 -14.46
N ALA A 191 9.49 3.54 -13.58
CA ALA A 191 10.49 2.49 -13.80
C ALA A 191 9.88 1.10 -14.03
N HIS A 192 8.69 0.85 -13.47
CA HIS A 192 7.98 -0.42 -13.63
C HIS A 192 6.89 -0.38 -14.72
N GLY A 193 6.88 0.62 -15.61
CA GLY A 193 5.88 0.78 -16.67
C GLY A 193 4.47 1.09 -16.16
N LEU A 194 4.36 1.60 -14.94
CA LEU A 194 3.11 1.95 -14.27
C LEU A 194 2.68 3.37 -14.72
N THR A 195 2.25 3.49 -15.97
CA THR A 195 1.89 4.77 -16.59
C THR A 195 0.73 5.50 -15.92
N SER A 196 0.75 6.82 -16.06
CA SER A 196 -0.11 7.86 -15.50
C SER A 196 -1.58 7.48 -15.28
N LEU A 197 -2.07 7.73 -14.05
CA LEU A 197 -3.50 7.79 -13.77
C LEU A 197 -4.07 9.09 -14.36
N PRO A 198 -5.12 9.06 -15.17
CA PRO A 198 -5.82 10.27 -15.58
C PRO A 198 -6.53 10.89 -14.36
N GLY A 199 -6.41 12.20 -14.18
CA GLY A 199 -7.28 12.98 -13.29
C GLY A 199 -6.70 13.48 -11.97
N TRP A 200 -5.43 13.29 -11.66
CA TRP A 200 -4.84 13.93 -10.49
C TRP A 200 -4.31 15.34 -10.84
N ARG A 201 -4.83 16.38 -10.15
CA ARG A 201 -4.23 17.73 -10.11
C ARG A 201 -3.70 17.94 -8.70
N PRO A 202 -2.45 18.44 -8.54
CA PRO A 202 -1.99 18.91 -7.24
C PRO A 202 -2.83 20.12 -6.82
N LEU A 203 -3.20 20.16 -5.54
CA LEU A 203 -3.75 21.37 -4.89
C LEU A 203 -2.65 22.40 -4.75
#